data_b274828b757b1956a386bbf0ac39108c
#
_entry.id   b274828b757b1956a386bbf0ac39108c
#
_cell.length_a   1.000
_cell.length_b   1.000
_cell.length_c   1.000
_cell.angle_alpha   90.00
_cell.angle_beta   90.00
_cell.angle_gamma   90.00
#
_symmetry.space_group_name_H-M   'P 1'
#
loop_
_entity.id
_entity.type
_entity.pdbx_description
1 polymer ?
#
loop_
_entity_poly.entity_id
_entity_poly.type
_entity_poly.pdbx_seq_one_letter_code
_entity_poly.pdbx_strand_id
1 'polypeptide(L)'
;MLQAEPKTRHPMPDAILKLHSGRNLAYAEYGDPAGLPLFFFHGWPSSRLQGEILEKSAMKLGIRVIAPDRPGIGLSDFEPNRRLIDWPCIIEELAQHLGFDRFHLLGLSGGGPYALVTARALPDQVLGAMIVCGAPALAEFGKEGLLWAYRLAIWSQRNIPFALALGLRAAGWAAGRALNEWPMSWFSKLYPAADREALSDPLHHRVMMLSSRQALFGDAQALTHDGLIYCADWGFDLSKIAVPVHFWHGDADANIPLQLAQKTATAVPGAKFTIMPDDGHFSLPLLRTEQILRGIIA
;
A
#
# COMPACT_ATOMS: atom_id res chain seq x y z
N MET A 1 -31.39 -19.80 -23.76
CA MET A 1 -30.36 -18.78 -24.03
C MET A 1 -29.48 -18.75 -22.82
N LEU A 2 -28.32 -19.43 -22.89
CA LEU A 2 -27.28 -19.39 -21.86
C LEU A 2 -26.57 -18.04 -21.99
N GLN A 3 -26.70 -17.19 -20.98
CA GLN A 3 -25.93 -15.97 -20.89
C GLN A 3 -24.46 -16.39 -20.74
N ALA A 4 -23.62 -15.96 -21.67
CA ALA A 4 -22.17 -16.15 -21.59
C ALA A 4 -21.68 -15.44 -20.34
N GLU A 5 -21.07 -16.18 -19.42
CA GLU A 5 -20.31 -15.59 -18.31
C GLU A 5 -19.27 -14.62 -18.86
N PRO A 6 -19.14 -13.43 -18.27
CA PRO A 6 -18.09 -12.51 -18.69
C PRO A 6 -16.74 -13.20 -18.50
N LYS A 7 -16.00 -13.37 -19.60
CA LYS A 7 -14.62 -13.85 -19.58
C LYS A 7 -13.86 -13.00 -18.55
N THR A 8 -13.49 -13.59 -17.42
CA THR A 8 -12.57 -12.99 -16.48
C THR A 8 -11.28 -12.68 -17.25
N ARG A 9 -11.09 -11.41 -17.60
CA ARG A 9 -9.79 -10.95 -18.10
C ARG A 9 -8.80 -11.22 -16.97
N HIS A 10 -7.77 -12.01 -17.27
CA HIS A 10 -6.60 -12.09 -16.41
C HIS A 10 -6.02 -10.68 -16.25
N PRO A 11 -5.52 -10.32 -15.06
CA PRO A 11 -4.81 -9.06 -14.88
C PRO A 11 -3.81 -8.88 -16.02
N MET A 12 -3.63 -7.64 -16.48
CA MET A 12 -2.64 -7.34 -17.51
C MET A 12 -1.29 -7.90 -17.07
N PRO A 13 -0.49 -8.47 -17.98
CA PRO A 13 0.78 -9.09 -17.60
C PRO A 13 1.65 -8.08 -16.86
N ASP A 14 2.38 -8.56 -15.87
CA ASP A 14 3.40 -7.77 -15.17
C ASP A 14 4.27 -7.02 -16.16
N ALA A 15 4.35 -5.70 -16.02
CA ALA A 15 5.18 -4.85 -16.83
C ALA A 15 6.46 -4.47 -16.07
N ILE A 16 7.55 -4.31 -16.80
CA ILE A 16 8.82 -3.87 -16.24
C ILE A 16 9.28 -2.64 -17.01
N LEU A 17 9.44 -1.53 -16.30
CA LEU A 17 10.07 -0.33 -16.82
C LEU A 17 11.55 -0.34 -16.41
N LYS A 18 12.44 -0.12 -17.38
CA LYS A 18 13.83 0.16 -17.07
C LYS A 18 13.99 1.65 -16.81
N LEU A 19 14.26 1.99 -15.57
CA LEU A 19 14.48 3.37 -15.11
C LEU A 19 15.78 3.97 -15.67
N HIS A 20 15.86 5.28 -15.73
CA HIS A 20 17.09 6.01 -16.13
C HIS A 20 18.30 5.64 -15.25
N SER A 21 18.05 5.25 -13.99
CA SER A 21 19.09 4.70 -13.11
C SER A 21 19.65 3.34 -13.54
N GLY A 22 19.06 2.71 -14.56
CA GLY A 22 19.38 1.35 -15.01
C GLY A 22 18.70 0.23 -14.21
N ARG A 23 17.95 0.56 -13.13
CA ARG A 23 17.17 -0.42 -12.35
C ARG A 23 15.84 -0.73 -13.02
N ASN A 24 15.32 -1.92 -12.76
CA ASN A 24 14.00 -2.35 -13.19
C ASN A 24 12.96 -1.96 -12.13
N LEU A 25 11.87 -1.34 -12.58
CA LEU A 25 10.65 -1.12 -11.82
C LEU A 25 9.55 -2.01 -12.37
N ALA A 26 9.05 -2.93 -11.56
CA ALA A 26 7.89 -3.73 -11.93
C ALA A 26 6.61 -3.03 -11.51
N TYR A 27 5.57 -3.14 -12.34
CA TYR A 27 4.24 -2.65 -12.04
C TYR A 27 3.17 -3.56 -12.65
N ALA A 28 1.96 -3.48 -12.13
CA ALA A 28 0.78 -4.13 -12.68
C ALA A 28 -0.32 -3.10 -12.93
N GLU A 29 -1.19 -3.38 -13.86
CA GLU A 29 -2.32 -2.52 -14.19
C GLU A 29 -3.64 -3.24 -13.94
N TYR A 30 -4.61 -2.48 -13.40
CA TYR A 30 -5.94 -2.98 -13.06
C TYR A 30 -7.01 -1.96 -13.47
N GLY A 31 -8.24 -2.41 -13.57
CA GLY A 31 -9.38 -1.56 -13.91
C GLY A 31 -9.46 -1.22 -15.41
N ASP A 32 -9.99 -0.04 -15.73
CA ASP A 32 -10.24 0.39 -17.10
C ASP A 32 -8.95 0.94 -17.76
N PRO A 33 -8.41 0.29 -18.81
CA PRO A 33 -7.19 0.77 -19.48
C PRO A 33 -7.30 2.18 -20.08
N ALA A 34 -8.52 2.66 -20.36
CA ALA A 34 -8.80 4.00 -20.86
C ALA A 34 -9.25 4.98 -19.78
N GLY A 35 -9.27 4.52 -18.52
CA GLY A 35 -9.79 5.27 -17.37
C GLY A 35 -8.84 6.34 -16.84
N LEU A 36 -9.30 7.04 -15.80
CA LEU A 36 -8.52 8.04 -15.07
C LEU A 36 -7.31 7.39 -14.40
N PRO A 37 -6.08 7.94 -14.56
CA PRO A 37 -4.87 7.36 -13.97
C PRO A 37 -4.88 7.46 -12.44
N LEU A 38 -4.66 6.32 -11.78
CA LEU A 38 -4.53 6.19 -10.33
C LEU A 38 -3.30 5.36 -10.00
N PHE A 39 -2.29 5.95 -9.39
CA PHE A 39 -1.19 5.18 -8.81
C PHE A 39 -1.60 4.62 -7.45
N PHE A 40 -1.53 3.28 -7.31
CA PHE A 40 -1.80 2.56 -6.09
C PHE A 40 -0.51 2.10 -5.42
N PHE A 41 -0.27 2.54 -4.20
CA PHE A 41 0.89 2.14 -3.40
C PHE A 41 0.46 1.14 -2.34
N HIS A 42 0.99 -0.08 -2.49
CA HIS A 42 0.63 -1.24 -1.68
C HIS A 42 1.08 -1.13 -0.21
N GLY A 43 0.46 -1.92 0.68
CA GLY A 43 0.78 -2.02 2.10
C GLY A 43 2.14 -2.68 2.38
N TRP A 44 2.39 -3.03 3.64
CA TRP A 44 3.60 -3.72 4.09
C TRP A 44 3.25 -4.86 5.08
N PRO A 45 3.76 -6.07 4.87
CA PRO A 45 4.45 -6.57 3.68
C PRO A 45 3.47 -6.89 2.55
N SER A 46 3.68 -6.33 1.37
CA SER A 46 2.83 -6.56 0.20
C SER A 46 3.57 -6.18 -1.09
N SER A 47 2.93 -6.37 -2.26
CA SER A 47 3.47 -6.07 -3.58
C SER A 47 2.40 -5.47 -4.49
N ARG A 48 2.77 -5.15 -5.75
CA ARG A 48 1.86 -4.67 -6.80
C ARG A 48 0.61 -5.53 -6.97
N LEU A 49 0.67 -6.83 -6.65
CA LEU A 49 -0.46 -7.75 -6.76
C LEU A 49 -1.63 -7.36 -5.85
N GLN A 50 -1.39 -6.57 -4.79
CA GLN A 50 -2.46 -6.06 -3.93
C GLN A 50 -3.42 -5.13 -4.69
N GLY A 51 -2.98 -4.50 -5.78
CA GLY A 51 -3.84 -3.66 -6.62
C GLY A 51 -5.07 -4.38 -7.18
N GLU A 52 -5.04 -5.72 -7.27
CA GLU A 52 -6.19 -6.51 -7.73
C GLU A 52 -7.45 -6.31 -6.88
N ILE A 53 -7.34 -5.91 -5.61
CA ILE A 53 -8.51 -5.58 -4.78
C ILE A 53 -9.33 -4.42 -5.36
N LEU A 54 -8.72 -3.57 -6.18
CA LEU A 54 -9.36 -2.41 -6.81
C LEU A 54 -9.99 -2.75 -8.16
N GLU A 55 -9.61 -3.86 -8.81
CA GLU A 55 -9.95 -4.22 -10.21
C GLU A 55 -11.42 -3.99 -10.55
N LYS A 56 -12.33 -4.64 -9.82
CA LYS A 56 -13.76 -4.59 -10.11
C LYS A 56 -14.34 -3.17 -9.98
N SER A 57 -13.97 -2.47 -8.91
CA SER A 57 -14.48 -1.12 -8.65
C SER A 57 -13.87 -0.09 -9.59
N ALA A 58 -12.58 -0.22 -9.89
CA ALA A 58 -11.88 0.65 -10.83
C ALA A 58 -12.44 0.50 -12.25
N MET A 59 -12.66 -0.73 -12.72
CA MET A 59 -13.31 -0.99 -14.00
C MET A 59 -14.71 -0.33 -14.10
N LYS A 60 -15.51 -0.47 -13.04
CA LYS A 60 -16.85 0.11 -12.97
C LYS A 60 -16.86 1.64 -13.02
N LEU A 61 -15.81 2.27 -12.45
CA LEU A 61 -15.71 3.71 -12.28
C LEU A 61 -14.86 4.40 -13.37
N GLY A 62 -14.36 3.66 -14.37
CA GLY A 62 -13.49 4.22 -15.41
C GLY A 62 -12.16 4.70 -14.85
N ILE A 63 -11.53 3.93 -13.97
CA ILE A 63 -10.24 4.23 -13.35
C ILE A 63 -9.21 3.22 -13.85
N ARG A 64 -8.04 3.70 -14.31
CA ARG A 64 -6.86 2.89 -14.63
C ARG A 64 -5.91 2.91 -13.44
N VAL A 65 -5.81 1.79 -12.76
CA VAL A 65 -4.95 1.62 -11.58
C VAL A 65 -3.57 1.15 -12.03
N ILE A 66 -2.54 1.87 -11.65
CA ILE A 66 -1.13 1.52 -11.83
C ILE A 66 -0.55 1.19 -10.45
N ALA A 67 -0.14 -0.05 -10.24
CA ALA A 67 0.40 -0.53 -8.98
C ALA A 67 1.89 -0.89 -9.14
N PRO A 68 2.83 0.02 -8.84
CA PRO A 68 4.26 -0.29 -8.87
C PRO A 68 4.69 -1.06 -7.62
N ASP A 69 5.66 -1.97 -7.79
CA ASP A 69 6.40 -2.54 -6.67
C ASP A 69 7.43 -1.54 -6.14
N ARG A 70 7.54 -1.40 -4.83
CA ARG A 70 8.66 -0.63 -4.24
C ARG A 70 10.00 -1.30 -4.53
N PRO A 71 11.12 -0.54 -4.53
CA PRO A 71 12.45 -1.10 -4.80
C PRO A 71 12.79 -2.30 -3.90
N GLY A 72 13.13 -3.43 -4.54
CA GLY A 72 13.43 -4.71 -3.91
C GLY A 72 12.22 -5.56 -3.54
N ILE A 73 11.00 -5.09 -3.80
CA ILE A 73 9.77 -5.87 -3.65
C ILE A 73 9.39 -6.48 -5.00
N GLY A 74 8.87 -7.70 -4.96
CA GLY A 74 8.35 -8.38 -6.14
C GLY A 74 9.42 -8.56 -7.22
N LEU A 75 9.23 -7.88 -8.35
CA LEU A 75 10.15 -7.93 -9.50
C LEU A 75 10.95 -6.62 -9.70
N SER A 76 10.81 -5.65 -8.77
CA SER A 76 11.61 -4.42 -8.79
C SER A 76 13.01 -4.64 -8.21
N ASP A 77 14.03 -4.06 -8.84
CA ASP A 77 15.40 -4.15 -8.35
C ASP A 77 15.55 -3.43 -6.99
N PHE A 78 16.37 -3.99 -6.10
CA PHE A 78 16.64 -3.39 -4.80
C PHE A 78 17.49 -2.12 -4.95
N GLU A 79 17.17 -1.11 -4.15
CA GLU A 79 17.92 0.13 -4.04
C GLU A 79 18.42 0.33 -2.61
N PRO A 80 19.73 0.16 -2.37
CA PRO A 80 20.30 0.38 -1.05
C PRO A 80 20.27 1.87 -0.67
N ASN A 81 20.08 2.14 0.62
CA ASN A 81 20.10 3.50 1.20
C ASN A 81 19.02 4.47 0.65
N ARG A 82 18.01 3.98 -0.08
CA ARG A 82 16.92 4.83 -0.54
C ARG A 82 16.18 5.45 0.64
N ARG A 83 15.72 6.67 0.45
CA ARG A 83 14.88 7.40 1.39
C ARG A 83 13.46 7.52 0.82
N LEU A 84 12.51 7.88 1.66
CA LEU A 84 11.13 8.10 1.20
C LEU A 84 11.06 9.19 0.11
N ILE A 85 11.85 10.25 0.26
CA ILE A 85 11.91 11.39 -0.68
C ILE A 85 12.50 11.06 -2.05
N ASP A 86 13.06 9.87 -2.24
CA ASP A 86 13.60 9.42 -3.53
C ASP A 86 12.49 8.77 -4.41
N TRP A 87 11.35 8.39 -3.81
CA TRP A 87 10.24 7.73 -4.49
C TRP A 87 9.54 8.55 -5.56
N PRO A 88 9.27 9.86 -5.38
CA PRO A 88 8.55 10.65 -6.38
C PRO A 88 9.19 10.66 -7.77
N CYS A 89 10.52 10.67 -7.85
CA CYS A 89 11.22 10.62 -9.14
C CYS A 89 10.93 9.32 -9.91
N ILE A 90 10.79 8.19 -9.20
CA ILE A 90 10.43 6.90 -9.80
C ILE A 90 9.01 6.95 -10.36
N ILE A 91 8.07 7.57 -9.63
CA ILE A 91 6.68 7.69 -10.07
C ILE A 91 6.54 8.67 -11.23
N GLU A 92 7.29 9.77 -11.21
CA GLU A 92 7.32 10.72 -12.33
C GLU A 92 7.82 10.05 -13.62
N GLU A 93 8.90 9.25 -13.53
CA GLU A 93 9.42 8.51 -14.68
C GLU A 93 8.42 7.46 -15.19
N LEU A 94 7.71 6.76 -14.28
CA LEU A 94 6.67 5.81 -14.67
C LEU A 94 5.45 6.53 -15.29
N ALA A 95 5.04 7.69 -14.76
CA ALA A 95 3.97 8.50 -15.33
C ALA A 95 4.31 8.97 -16.74
N GLN A 96 5.52 9.48 -16.94
CA GLN A 96 6.03 9.88 -18.27
C GLN A 96 6.05 8.71 -19.25
N HIS A 97 6.53 7.53 -18.83
CA HIS A 97 6.54 6.31 -19.65
C HIS A 97 5.13 5.91 -20.09
N LEU A 98 4.13 6.06 -19.23
CA LEU A 98 2.73 5.73 -19.50
C LEU A 98 1.96 6.86 -20.20
N GLY A 99 2.57 8.03 -20.40
CA GLY A 99 1.97 9.18 -21.05
C GLY A 99 0.95 9.93 -20.17
N PHE A 100 1.14 9.94 -18.85
CA PHE A 100 0.26 10.63 -17.91
C PHE A 100 0.86 11.99 -17.51
N ASP A 101 0.17 13.06 -17.84
CA ASP A 101 0.51 14.41 -17.38
C ASP A 101 0.01 14.64 -15.96
N ARG A 102 -1.16 14.08 -15.62
CA ARG A 102 -1.82 14.23 -14.31
C ARG A 102 -2.44 12.92 -13.86
N PHE A 103 -2.42 12.67 -12.55
CA PHE A 103 -2.90 11.42 -11.96
C PHE A 103 -3.35 11.59 -10.51
N HIS A 104 -4.09 10.62 -10.01
CA HIS A 104 -4.44 10.49 -8.60
C HIS A 104 -3.53 9.49 -7.88
N LEU A 105 -3.51 9.57 -6.55
CA LEU A 105 -2.76 8.66 -5.69
C LEU A 105 -3.69 7.93 -4.72
N LEU A 106 -3.42 6.66 -4.45
CA LEU A 106 -4.00 5.89 -3.36
C LEU A 106 -2.89 5.14 -2.63
N GLY A 107 -2.67 5.50 -1.36
CA GLY A 107 -1.73 4.81 -0.49
C GLY A 107 -2.46 3.96 0.55
N LEU A 108 -2.26 2.65 0.52
CA LEU A 108 -2.82 1.73 1.50
C LEU A 108 -1.79 1.38 2.56
N SER A 109 -2.11 1.58 3.85
CA SER A 109 -1.24 1.18 4.97
C SER A 109 0.18 1.73 4.81
N GLY A 110 1.19 0.86 4.68
CA GLY A 110 2.57 1.24 4.36
C GLY A 110 2.76 2.03 3.07
N GLY A 111 1.76 2.06 2.17
CA GLY A 111 1.75 2.90 0.97
C GLY A 111 1.39 4.37 1.23
N GLY A 112 0.81 4.67 2.40
CA GLY A 112 0.39 6.02 2.77
C GLY A 112 1.53 7.05 2.72
N PRO A 113 2.66 6.84 3.39
CA PRO A 113 3.83 7.73 3.31
C PRO A 113 4.32 7.97 1.89
N TYR A 114 4.30 6.94 1.04
CA TYR A 114 4.71 7.03 -0.37
C TYR A 114 3.75 7.91 -1.20
N ALA A 115 2.44 7.85 -0.90
CA ALA A 115 1.46 8.75 -1.52
C ALA A 115 1.63 10.19 -1.04
N LEU A 116 1.87 10.41 0.26
CA LEU A 116 2.07 11.75 0.83
C LEU A 116 3.33 12.43 0.30
N VAL A 117 4.46 11.71 0.21
CA VAL A 117 5.70 12.28 -0.34
C VAL A 117 5.58 12.59 -1.83
N THR A 118 4.86 11.75 -2.59
CA THR A 118 4.59 12.01 -4.02
C THR A 118 3.68 13.22 -4.20
N ALA A 119 2.61 13.33 -3.40
CA ALA A 119 1.73 14.49 -3.37
C ALA A 119 2.47 15.80 -3.03
N ARG A 120 3.46 15.72 -2.13
CA ARG A 120 4.30 16.87 -1.76
C ARG A 120 5.28 17.27 -2.87
N ALA A 121 5.87 16.30 -3.56
CA ALA A 121 6.93 16.53 -4.54
C ALA A 121 6.41 16.89 -5.95
N LEU A 122 5.22 16.40 -6.32
CA LEU A 122 4.65 16.54 -7.67
C LEU A 122 3.28 17.26 -7.66
N PRO A 123 3.16 18.47 -7.07
CA PRO A 123 1.86 19.13 -6.89
C PRO A 123 1.18 19.50 -8.22
N ASP A 124 1.93 19.70 -9.30
CA ASP A 124 1.39 20.05 -10.61
C ASP A 124 0.82 18.84 -11.36
N GLN A 125 1.28 17.63 -11.02
CA GLN A 125 0.86 16.37 -11.64
C GLN A 125 -0.20 15.63 -10.80
N VAL A 126 -0.13 15.74 -9.46
CA VAL A 126 -1.04 15.04 -8.56
C VAL A 126 -2.35 15.81 -8.40
N LEU A 127 -3.45 15.19 -8.84
CA LEU A 127 -4.81 15.75 -8.72
C LEU A 127 -5.37 15.65 -7.30
N GLY A 128 -4.96 14.63 -6.56
CA GLY A 128 -5.36 14.38 -5.19
C GLY A 128 -4.84 13.03 -4.69
N ALA A 129 -4.81 12.83 -3.38
CA ALA A 129 -4.33 11.62 -2.74
C ALA A 129 -5.37 11.05 -1.75
N MET A 130 -5.61 9.74 -1.84
CA MET A 130 -6.35 8.95 -0.86
C MET A 130 -5.38 8.18 0.02
N ILE A 131 -5.54 8.29 1.33
CA ILE A 131 -4.74 7.55 2.31
C ILE A 131 -5.68 6.64 3.10
N VAL A 132 -5.54 5.33 2.90
CA VAL A 132 -6.41 4.33 3.49
C VAL A 132 -5.65 3.55 4.55
N CYS A 133 -6.07 3.63 5.80
CA CYS A 133 -5.38 3.02 6.95
C CYS A 133 -3.87 3.28 6.93
N GLY A 134 -3.46 4.50 6.55
CA GLY A 134 -2.07 4.85 6.24
C GLY A 134 -1.13 4.75 7.43
N ALA A 135 0.11 4.29 7.20
CA ALA A 135 1.15 4.30 8.22
C ALA A 135 1.43 5.74 8.67
N PRO A 136 1.47 6.00 9.99
CA PRO A 136 1.70 7.34 10.52
C PRO A 136 3.17 7.74 10.50
N ALA A 137 3.46 9.03 10.62
CA ALA A 137 4.81 9.56 10.80
C ALA A 137 5.34 9.23 12.20
N LEU A 138 5.88 8.02 12.36
CA LEU A 138 6.27 7.48 13.68
C LEU A 138 7.39 8.27 14.35
N ALA A 139 8.30 8.86 13.60
CA ALA A 139 9.35 9.71 14.16
C ALA A 139 8.79 10.96 14.82
N GLU A 140 7.67 11.49 14.29
CA GLU A 140 7.03 12.71 14.78
C GLU A 140 5.95 12.44 15.83
N PHE A 141 5.07 11.45 15.59
CA PHE A 141 3.88 11.24 16.42
C PHE A 141 3.98 10.08 17.39
N GLY A 142 5.11 9.35 17.38
CA GLY A 142 5.31 8.20 18.27
C GLY A 142 4.67 6.91 17.75
N LYS A 143 4.69 5.88 18.60
CA LYS A 143 4.25 4.51 18.26
C LYS A 143 3.25 3.93 19.26
N GLU A 144 2.68 4.79 20.10
CA GLU A 144 1.72 4.35 21.13
C GLU A 144 0.47 3.76 20.48
N GLY A 145 0.07 2.58 20.97
CA GLY A 145 -1.10 1.87 20.47
C GLY A 145 -0.92 1.08 19.18
N LEU A 146 0.22 1.20 18.46
CA LEU A 146 0.49 0.31 17.33
C LEU A 146 0.40 -1.15 17.73
N LEU A 147 -0.03 -2.00 16.80
CA LEU A 147 -0.02 -3.45 16.96
C LEU A 147 1.32 -3.91 17.54
N TRP A 148 1.26 -4.75 18.59
CA TRP A 148 2.45 -5.21 19.30
C TRP A 148 3.52 -5.81 18.38
N ALA A 149 3.12 -6.49 17.29
CA ALA A 149 4.05 -7.06 16.32
C ALA A 149 4.88 -5.98 15.59
N TYR A 150 4.26 -4.84 15.23
CA TYR A 150 5.01 -3.70 14.67
C TYR A 150 5.95 -3.08 15.70
N ARG A 151 5.50 -2.93 16.96
CA ARG A 151 6.36 -2.43 18.04
C ARG A 151 7.56 -3.34 18.29
N LEU A 152 7.35 -4.66 18.22
CA LEU A 152 8.42 -5.65 18.32
C LEU A 152 9.38 -5.58 17.13
N ALA A 153 8.85 -5.45 15.90
CA ALA A 153 9.67 -5.29 14.69
C ALA A 153 10.53 -4.02 14.75
N ILE A 154 9.95 -2.89 15.18
CA ILE A 154 10.68 -1.62 15.37
C ILE A 154 11.77 -1.77 16.44
N TRP A 155 11.46 -2.42 17.54
CA TRP A 155 12.44 -2.68 18.61
C TRP A 155 13.57 -3.59 18.12
N SER A 156 13.23 -4.69 17.42
CA SER A 156 14.22 -5.62 16.85
C SER A 156 15.11 -4.93 15.83
N GLN A 157 14.54 -4.12 14.95
CA GLN A 157 15.29 -3.35 13.96
C GLN A 157 16.33 -2.44 14.60
N ARG A 158 16.00 -1.85 15.74
CA ARG A 158 16.88 -0.93 16.45
C ARG A 158 17.97 -1.63 17.27
N ASN A 159 17.65 -2.78 17.86
CA ASN A 159 18.51 -3.44 18.86
C ASN A 159 19.19 -4.69 18.32
N ILE A 160 18.55 -5.44 17.44
CA ILE A 160 19.03 -6.71 16.88
C ILE A 160 18.59 -6.87 15.41
N PRO A 161 19.04 -5.99 14.49
CA PRO A 161 18.52 -5.91 13.12
C PRO A 161 18.64 -7.23 12.34
N PHE A 162 19.67 -8.02 12.60
CA PHE A 162 19.83 -9.35 11.99
C PHE A 162 18.70 -10.33 12.37
N ALA A 163 18.14 -10.21 13.57
CA ALA A 163 17.07 -11.10 14.03
C ALA A 163 15.76 -10.81 13.28
N LEU A 164 15.46 -9.55 12.99
CA LEU A 164 14.32 -9.18 12.16
C LEU A 164 14.48 -9.73 10.73
N ALA A 165 15.65 -9.54 10.12
CA ALA A 165 15.94 -10.06 8.79
C ALA A 165 15.82 -11.59 8.73
N LEU A 166 16.34 -12.29 9.75
CA LEU A 166 16.21 -13.74 9.86
C LEU A 166 14.75 -14.18 10.03
N GLY A 167 13.98 -13.46 10.86
CA GLY A 167 12.55 -13.72 11.06
C GLY A 167 11.75 -13.53 9.77
N LEU A 168 12.00 -12.48 8.99
CA LEU A 168 11.36 -12.23 7.70
C LEU A 168 11.75 -13.31 6.66
N ARG A 169 13.01 -13.75 6.63
CA ARG A 169 13.46 -14.88 5.78
C ARG A 169 12.77 -16.19 6.17
N ALA A 170 12.65 -16.45 7.47
CA ALA A 170 11.96 -17.66 7.96
C ALA A 170 10.46 -17.60 7.61
N ALA A 171 9.82 -16.43 7.74
CA ALA A 171 8.45 -16.22 7.32
C ALA A 171 8.26 -16.41 5.81
N GLY A 172 9.18 -15.89 4.99
CA GLY A 172 9.19 -16.10 3.54
C GLY A 172 9.33 -17.59 3.18
N TRP A 173 10.26 -18.29 3.82
CA TRP A 173 10.45 -19.72 3.63
C TRP A 173 9.21 -20.53 4.04
N ALA A 174 8.58 -20.21 5.16
CA ALA A 174 7.35 -20.85 5.61
C ALA A 174 6.18 -20.57 4.67
N ALA A 175 6.01 -19.31 4.23
CA ALA A 175 5.01 -18.90 3.25
C ALA A 175 5.19 -19.61 1.90
N GLY A 176 6.44 -19.95 1.54
CA GLY A 176 6.76 -20.73 0.35
C GLY A 176 6.30 -22.18 0.39
N ARG A 177 6.20 -22.75 1.57
CA ARG A 177 5.85 -24.17 1.78
C ARG A 177 4.38 -24.38 2.13
N ALA A 178 3.76 -23.43 2.80
CA ALA A 178 2.35 -23.45 3.12
C ALA A 178 1.51 -23.11 1.88
N LEU A 179 1.21 -24.12 1.08
CA LEU A 179 0.53 -23.94 -0.22
C LEU A 179 -0.90 -23.38 -0.08
N ASN A 180 -1.56 -23.51 1.08
CA ASN A 180 -2.97 -23.16 1.25
C ASN A 180 -3.31 -22.37 2.51
N GLU A 181 -2.40 -22.13 3.44
CA GLU A 181 -2.69 -21.44 4.69
C GLU A 181 -1.61 -20.41 5.00
N TRP A 182 -1.97 -19.16 4.85
CA TRP A 182 -1.13 -18.03 5.21
C TRP A 182 -0.97 -17.96 6.74
N PRO A 183 0.23 -17.53 7.26
CA PRO A 183 0.40 -17.30 8.70
C PRO A 183 -0.63 -16.36 9.30
N MET A 184 -1.29 -15.54 8.50
CA MET A 184 -2.40 -14.68 8.94
C MET A 184 -3.60 -15.45 9.48
N SER A 185 -3.83 -16.70 9.07
CA SER A 185 -4.92 -17.52 9.65
C SER A 185 -4.74 -17.76 11.15
N TRP A 186 -3.50 -17.86 11.62
CA TRP A 186 -3.19 -17.98 13.05
C TRP A 186 -3.41 -16.67 13.81
N PHE A 187 -3.15 -15.54 13.16
CA PHE A 187 -3.38 -14.20 13.71
C PHE A 187 -4.81 -13.71 13.50
N SER A 188 -5.59 -14.35 12.61
CA SER A 188 -6.95 -13.92 12.29
C SER A 188 -7.86 -13.81 13.51
N LYS A 189 -7.65 -14.65 14.54
CA LYS A 189 -8.39 -14.60 15.80
C LYS A 189 -8.15 -13.31 16.60
N LEU A 190 -7.07 -12.60 16.32
CA LEU A 190 -6.71 -11.33 16.97
C LEU A 190 -7.29 -10.12 16.23
N TYR A 191 -7.81 -10.31 15.01
CA TYR A 191 -8.40 -9.22 14.24
C TYR A 191 -9.86 -8.95 14.65
N PRO A 192 -10.34 -7.71 14.47
CA PRO A 192 -11.75 -7.37 14.59
C PRO A 192 -12.64 -8.26 13.74
N ALA A 193 -13.92 -8.39 14.10
CA ALA A 193 -14.86 -9.26 13.41
C ALA A 193 -14.97 -8.92 11.91
N ALA A 194 -15.05 -7.63 11.59
CA ALA A 194 -15.13 -7.15 10.20
C ALA A 194 -13.90 -7.53 9.38
N ASP A 195 -12.69 -7.43 9.96
CA ASP A 195 -11.46 -7.85 9.29
C ASP A 195 -11.43 -9.35 9.01
N ARG A 196 -11.89 -10.16 9.98
CA ARG A 196 -12.00 -11.61 9.79
C ARG A 196 -12.98 -11.97 8.68
N GLU A 197 -14.13 -11.30 8.65
CA GLU A 197 -15.15 -11.49 7.61
C GLU A 197 -14.59 -11.10 6.23
N ALA A 198 -14.00 -9.92 6.12
CA ALA A 198 -13.40 -9.44 4.87
C ALA A 198 -12.32 -10.39 4.32
N LEU A 199 -11.48 -10.95 5.21
CA LEU A 199 -10.42 -11.90 4.85
C LEU A 199 -10.92 -13.32 4.61
N SER A 200 -12.19 -13.65 4.96
CA SER A 200 -12.79 -14.95 4.65
C SER A 200 -13.27 -15.05 3.20
N ASP A 201 -13.45 -13.93 2.50
CA ASP A 201 -13.76 -13.93 1.07
C ASP A 201 -12.59 -14.56 0.29
N PRO A 202 -12.84 -15.55 -0.58
CA PRO A 202 -11.79 -16.26 -1.31
C PRO A 202 -10.91 -15.39 -2.19
N LEU A 203 -11.47 -14.34 -2.82
CA LEU A 203 -10.72 -13.40 -3.66
C LEU A 203 -9.80 -12.55 -2.78
N HIS A 204 -10.34 -11.95 -1.73
CA HIS A 204 -9.57 -11.11 -0.81
C HIS A 204 -8.44 -11.91 -0.17
N HIS A 205 -8.75 -13.12 0.34
CA HIS A 205 -7.74 -14.02 0.91
C HIS A 205 -6.63 -14.31 -0.09
N ARG A 206 -6.97 -14.71 -1.33
CA ARG A 206 -6.02 -15.01 -2.40
C ARG A 206 -5.11 -13.82 -2.70
N VAL A 207 -5.68 -12.63 -2.90
CA VAL A 207 -4.92 -11.42 -3.24
C VAL A 207 -3.97 -11.04 -2.11
N MET A 208 -4.45 -11.01 -0.87
CA MET A 208 -3.64 -10.68 0.30
C MET A 208 -2.52 -11.71 0.52
N MET A 209 -2.80 -13.00 0.31
CA MET A 209 -1.81 -14.05 0.40
C MET A 209 -0.73 -13.92 -0.68
N LEU A 210 -1.13 -13.78 -1.96
CA LEU A 210 -0.19 -13.72 -3.08
C LEU A 210 0.70 -12.50 -3.01
N SER A 211 0.12 -11.32 -2.73
CA SER A 211 0.87 -10.07 -2.65
C SER A 211 1.87 -10.07 -1.50
N SER A 212 1.49 -10.54 -0.33
CA SER A 212 2.39 -10.64 0.81
C SER A 212 3.45 -11.73 0.62
N ARG A 213 3.05 -12.87 0.04
CA ARG A 213 3.99 -13.94 -0.30
C ARG A 213 5.06 -13.46 -1.27
N GLN A 214 4.69 -12.72 -2.32
CA GLN A 214 5.65 -12.17 -3.28
C GLN A 214 6.64 -11.22 -2.60
N ALA A 215 6.19 -10.37 -1.67
CA ALA A 215 7.06 -9.50 -0.91
C ALA A 215 8.02 -10.27 0.02
N LEU A 216 7.54 -11.33 0.66
CA LEU A 216 8.33 -12.14 1.58
C LEU A 216 9.31 -13.10 0.88
N PHE A 217 9.01 -13.52 -0.36
CA PHE A 217 9.91 -14.35 -1.17
C PHE A 217 11.09 -13.54 -1.74
N GLY A 218 10.95 -12.22 -1.83
CA GLY A 218 12.02 -11.32 -2.22
C GLY A 218 13.13 -11.24 -1.17
N ASP A 219 14.03 -10.31 -1.36
CA ASP A 219 15.09 -10.07 -0.38
C ASP A 219 14.48 -9.45 0.89
N ALA A 220 14.67 -10.12 2.03
CA ALA A 220 14.29 -9.60 3.34
C ALA A 220 14.88 -8.19 3.62
N GLN A 221 15.96 -7.82 2.92
CA GLN A 221 16.55 -6.48 3.01
C GLN A 221 15.56 -5.38 2.58
N ALA A 222 14.77 -5.62 1.52
CA ALA A 222 13.80 -4.64 1.05
C ALA A 222 12.70 -4.36 2.09
N LEU A 223 12.15 -5.42 2.69
CA LEU A 223 11.14 -5.29 3.75
C LEU A 223 11.70 -4.64 5.01
N THR A 224 12.94 -4.99 5.38
CA THR A 224 13.64 -4.41 6.53
C THR A 224 13.89 -2.93 6.28
N HIS A 225 14.29 -2.57 5.06
CA HIS A 225 14.56 -1.20 4.66
C HIS A 225 13.27 -0.34 4.66
N ASP A 226 12.16 -0.88 4.17
CA ASP A 226 10.84 -0.23 4.31
C ASP A 226 10.52 0.05 5.78
N GLY A 227 10.75 -0.93 6.66
CA GLY A 227 10.58 -0.76 8.10
C GLY A 227 11.41 0.38 8.69
N LEU A 228 12.65 0.58 8.20
CA LEU A 228 13.50 1.73 8.59
C LEU A 228 12.89 3.05 8.11
N ILE A 229 12.42 3.10 6.86
CA ILE A 229 11.79 4.30 6.28
C ILE A 229 10.56 4.72 7.11
N TYR A 230 9.70 3.78 7.52
CA TYR A 230 8.53 4.12 8.34
C TYR A 230 8.86 4.68 9.71
N CYS A 231 10.02 4.30 10.26
CA CYS A 231 10.46 4.73 11.59
C CYS A 231 11.36 5.97 11.58
N ALA A 232 11.89 6.33 10.41
CA ALA A 232 12.75 7.49 10.25
C ALA A 232 11.94 8.79 10.06
N ASP A 233 12.60 9.91 10.18
CA ASP A 233 12.11 11.17 9.62
C ASP A 233 11.91 10.96 8.10
N TRP A 234 10.71 11.32 7.62
CA TRP A 234 10.37 11.13 6.21
C TRP A 234 11.11 12.08 5.25
N GLY A 235 11.79 13.10 5.80
CA GLY A 235 12.59 14.05 5.03
C GLY A 235 11.79 15.12 4.32
N PHE A 236 10.50 15.29 4.66
CA PHE A 236 9.65 16.35 4.14
C PHE A 236 8.61 16.79 5.17
N ASP A 237 8.12 18.01 5.02
CA ASP A 237 7.14 18.64 5.90
C ASP A 237 5.72 18.39 5.36
N LEU A 238 4.88 17.68 6.14
CA LEU A 238 3.48 17.41 5.82
C LEU A 238 2.66 18.69 5.64
N SER A 239 3.01 19.77 6.36
CA SER A 239 2.34 21.08 6.24
C SER A 239 2.55 21.76 4.88
N LYS A 240 3.46 21.25 4.06
CA LYS A 240 3.74 21.79 2.73
C LYS A 240 3.07 21.00 1.60
N ILE A 241 2.21 20.03 1.91
CA ILE A 241 1.38 19.37 0.90
C ILE A 241 0.29 20.34 0.46
N ALA A 242 0.24 20.64 -0.83
CA ALA A 242 -0.67 21.63 -1.41
C ALA A 242 -1.85 21.02 -2.17
N VAL A 243 -1.80 19.72 -2.47
CA VAL A 243 -2.87 19.02 -3.19
C VAL A 243 -3.93 18.50 -2.21
N PRO A 244 -5.18 18.29 -2.66
CA PRO A 244 -6.21 17.67 -1.83
C PRO A 244 -5.80 16.30 -1.31
N VAL A 245 -5.92 16.06 -0.01
CA VAL A 245 -5.67 14.76 0.61
C VAL A 245 -6.90 14.32 1.40
N HIS A 246 -7.31 13.06 1.21
CA HIS A 246 -8.42 12.48 1.94
C HIS A 246 -7.97 11.21 2.67
N PHE A 247 -8.01 11.22 3.98
CA PHE A 247 -7.72 10.07 4.82
C PHE A 247 -9.00 9.28 5.10
N TRP A 248 -8.89 7.95 4.98
CA TRP A 248 -9.92 6.99 5.34
C TRP A 248 -9.35 6.04 6.39
N HIS A 249 -10.06 5.90 7.51
CA HIS A 249 -9.58 5.06 8.62
C HIS A 249 -10.73 4.40 9.34
N GLY A 250 -10.58 3.10 9.66
CA GLY A 250 -11.55 2.37 10.46
C GLY A 250 -11.34 2.63 11.96
N ASP A 251 -12.40 2.83 12.72
CA ASP A 251 -12.28 3.03 14.17
C ASP A 251 -11.93 1.75 14.93
N ALA A 252 -12.14 0.58 14.30
CA ALA A 252 -11.73 -0.72 14.81
C ALA A 252 -10.36 -1.18 14.28
N ASP A 253 -9.55 -0.31 13.64
CA ASP A 253 -8.22 -0.66 13.16
C ASP A 253 -7.29 -1.06 14.31
N ALA A 254 -7.02 -2.38 14.41
CA ALA A 254 -6.14 -2.96 15.43
C ALA A 254 -4.64 -2.87 15.10
N ASN A 255 -4.30 -2.49 13.88
CA ASN A 255 -2.91 -2.37 13.42
C ASN A 255 -2.36 -0.97 13.67
N ILE A 256 -3.12 0.04 13.27
CA ILE A 256 -2.75 1.46 13.35
C ILE A 256 -3.86 2.19 14.12
N PRO A 257 -3.57 2.72 15.31
CA PRO A 257 -4.56 3.42 16.10
C PRO A 257 -5.13 4.64 15.39
N LEU A 258 -6.43 4.85 15.48
CA LEU A 258 -7.14 6.00 14.93
C LEU A 258 -6.47 7.34 15.30
N GLN A 259 -6.00 7.46 16.54
CA GLN A 259 -5.35 8.68 17.03
C GLN A 259 -4.05 9.02 16.27
N LEU A 260 -3.26 8.01 15.87
CA LEU A 260 -2.04 8.23 15.08
C LEU A 260 -2.37 8.63 13.64
N ALA A 261 -3.39 8.02 13.04
CA ALA A 261 -3.88 8.40 11.73
C ALA A 261 -4.40 9.86 11.73
N GLN A 262 -5.16 10.24 12.76
CA GLN A 262 -5.67 11.61 12.94
C GLN A 262 -4.54 12.64 13.10
N LYS A 263 -3.50 12.34 13.89
CA LYS A 263 -2.33 13.22 14.03
C LYS A 263 -1.67 13.47 12.68
N THR A 264 -1.45 12.41 11.88
CA THR A 264 -0.88 12.53 10.53
C THR A 264 -1.76 13.37 9.62
N ALA A 265 -3.08 13.16 9.65
CA ALA A 265 -4.01 13.93 8.82
C ALA A 265 -4.07 15.42 9.23
N THR A 266 -4.04 15.71 10.52
CA THR A 266 -4.06 17.09 11.04
C THR A 266 -2.81 17.87 10.63
N ALA A 267 -1.68 17.20 10.40
CA ALA A 267 -0.46 17.84 9.93
C ALA A 267 -0.52 18.25 8.44
N VAL A 268 -1.51 17.75 7.67
CA VAL A 268 -1.70 18.06 6.25
C VAL A 268 -2.78 19.15 6.11
N PRO A 269 -2.47 20.34 5.57
CA PRO A 269 -3.42 21.43 5.46
C PRO A 269 -4.66 21.06 4.62
N GLY A 270 -5.83 21.33 5.15
CA GLY A 270 -7.09 21.09 4.43
C GLY A 270 -7.42 19.62 4.19
N ALA A 271 -6.69 18.69 4.78
CA ALA A 271 -6.99 17.26 4.62
C ALA A 271 -8.39 16.92 5.14
N LYS A 272 -9.12 16.11 4.36
CA LYS A 272 -10.37 15.50 4.81
C LYS A 272 -10.02 14.23 5.59
N PHE A 273 -10.82 13.89 6.60
CA PHE A 273 -10.67 12.67 7.38
C PHE A 273 -12.03 11.98 7.54
N THR A 274 -12.17 10.79 6.99
CA THR A 274 -13.37 9.96 7.15
C THR A 274 -13.08 8.79 8.08
N ILE A 275 -13.86 8.70 9.15
CA ILE A 275 -13.86 7.55 10.05
C ILE A 275 -14.94 6.58 9.56
N MET A 276 -14.57 5.32 9.37
CA MET A 276 -15.50 4.25 9.01
C MET A 276 -15.82 3.43 10.25
N PRO A 277 -17.08 3.52 10.74
CA PRO A 277 -17.50 2.77 11.93
C PRO A 277 -17.37 1.27 11.72
N ASP A 278 -16.89 0.57 12.73
CA ASP A 278 -16.74 -0.89 12.79
C ASP A 278 -15.77 -1.49 11.76
N ASP A 279 -15.22 -0.71 10.82
CA ASP A 279 -14.20 -1.19 9.88
C ASP A 279 -12.82 -1.21 10.56
N GLY A 280 -12.06 -2.26 10.25
CA GLY A 280 -10.67 -2.44 10.70
C GLY A 280 -9.65 -2.14 9.60
N HIS A 281 -8.44 -2.67 9.79
CA HIS A 281 -7.31 -2.44 8.87
C HIS A 281 -7.50 -3.11 7.50
N PHE A 282 -8.18 -4.25 7.47
CA PHE A 282 -8.40 -5.05 6.26
C PHE A 282 -9.80 -4.84 5.70
N SER A 283 -10.83 -4.78 6.54
CA SER A 283 -12.21 -4.63 6.09
C SER A 283 -12.42 -3.32 5.32
N LEU A 284 -11.89 -2.22 5.81
CA LEU A 284 -12.02 -0.94 5.14
C LEU A 284 -11.55 -0.97 3.67
N PRO A 285 -10.29 -1.30 3.35
CA PRO A 285 -9.84 -1.33 1.96
C PRO A 285 -10.47 -2.44 1.12
N LEU A 286 -10.89 -3.57 1.73
CA LEU A 286 -11.44 -4.70 1.00
C LEU A 286 -12.94 -4.54 0.71
N LEU A 287 -13.72 -4.01 1.66
CA LEU A 287 -15.18 -3.92 1.55
C LEU A 287 -15.67 -2.55 1.06
N ARG A 288 -14.89 -1.47 1.23
CA ARG A 288 -15.29 -0.09 0.89
C ARG A 288 -14.60 0.46 -0.37
N THR A 289 -13.98 -0.41 -1.17
CA THR A 289 -13.21 -0.05 -2.36
C THR A 289 -13.94 0.93 -3.28
N GLU A 290 -15.19 0.64 -3.63
CA GLU A 290 -15.99 1.51 -4.52
C GLU A 290 -16.26 2.88 -3.88
N GLN A 291 -16.55 2.92 -2.59
CA GLN A 291 -16.80 4.16 -1.86
C GLN A 291 -15.55 5.04 -1.81
N ILE A 292 -14.38 4.45 -1.56
CA ILE A 292 -13.08 5.13 -1.55
C ILE A 292 -12.79 5.69 -2.95
N LEU A 293 -12.91 4.87 -4.00
CA LEU A 293 -12.62 5.27 -5.38
C LEU A 293 -13.59 6.36 -5.90
N ARG A 294 -14.85 6.37 -5.47
CA ARG A 294 -15.78 7.47 -5.78
C ARG A 294 -15.29 8.82 -5.24
N GLY A 295 -14.58 8.83 -4.13
CA GLY A 295 -13.97 10.05 -3.60
C GLY A 295 -12.81 10.61 -4.46
N ILE A 296 -12.30 9.84 -5.43
CA ILE A 296 -11.27 10.27 -6.38
C ILE A 296 -11.90 11.03 -7.56
N ILE A 297 -13.10 10.62 -7.99
CA ILE A 297 -13.77 11.16 -9.17
C ILE A 297 -14.82 12.24 -8.82
N ALA A 298 -15.02 12.52 -7.52
CA ALA A 298 -15.93 13.56 -7.02
C ALA A 298 -15.23 14.92 -6.95
#